data_f4aa6235f02375410538944b01c4b8dd
#
_entry.id   f4aa6235f02375410538944b01c4b8dd
#
_cell.length_a   1.000
_cell.length_b   1.000
_cell.length_c   1.000
_cell.angle_alpha   90.00
_cell.angle_beta   90.00
_cell.angle_gamma   90.00
#
_symmetry.space_group_name_H-M   'P 1'
#
loop_
_entity.id
_entity.type
_entity.pdbx_description
1 polymer ?
#
loop_
_entity_poly.entity_id
_entity_poly.type
_entity_poly.pdbx_seq_one_letter_code
_entity_poly.pdbx_strand_id
1 'polypeptide(L)'
;MYKNQLKLIMEKAISIGQKSKCDLPVGCIIVDENNNIIAYATNEVEKNSNITCHAEMVAINKALKKLKTKYLNKCKMFVTLEPCPMCAWAVILSRIDTV
;
A
#
# COMPACT_ATOMS: atom_id res chain seq x y z
N MET A 1 7.70 -13.84 -17.01
CA MET A 1 8.01 -13.94 -15.57
C MET A 1 7.64 -12.67 -14.81
N TYR A 2 8.09 -11.51 -15.27
CA TYR A 2 7.75 -10.24 -14.61
C TYR A 2 6.22 -9.99 -14.55
N LYS A 3 5.52 -10.25 -15.66
CA LYS A 3 4.07 -10.08 -15.70
C LYS A 3 3.34 -11.00 -14.72
N ASN A 4 3.83 -12.22 -14.53
CA ASN A 4 3.23 -13.18 -13.60
C ASN A 4 3.41 -12.72 -12.15
N GLN A 5 4.56 -12.16 -11.82
CA GLN A 5 4.82 -11.63 -10.48
C GLN A 5 3.89 -10.45 -10.17
N LEU A 6 3.72 -9.53 -11.13
CA LEU A 6 2.83 -8.37 -10.94
C LEU A 6 1.38 -8.81 -10.75
N LYS A 7 0.94 -9.80 -11.54
CA LYS A 7 -0.41 -10.35 -11.41
C LYS A 7 -0.63 -10.97 -10.04
N LEU A 8 0.32 -11.76 -9.57
CA LEU A 8 0.22 -12.42 -8.26
C LEU A 8 0.19 -11.40 -7.13
N ILE A 9 1.00 -10.36 -7.21
CA ILE A 9 1.00 -9.30 -6.21
C ILE A 9 -0.34 -8.58 -6.18
N MET A 10 -0.90 -8.26 -7.35
CA MET A 10 -2.19 -7.57 -7.42
C MET A 10 -3.33 -8.47 -6.91
N GLU A 11 -3.32 -9.76 -7.23
CA GLU A 11 -4.30 -10.71 -6.69
C GLU A 11 -4.21 -10.76 -5.17
N LYS A 12 -3.01 -10.71 -4.62
CA LYS A 12 -2.82 -10.69 -3.17
C LYS A 12 -3.34 -9.39 -2.57
N ALA A 13 -3.15 -8.25 -3.24
CA ALA A 13 -3.69 -6.97 -2.78
C ALA A 13 -5.22 -7.01 -2.71
N ILE A 14 -5.86 -7.57 -3.71
CA ILE A 14 -7.32 -7.74 -3.72
C ILE A 14 -7.76 -8.62 -2.56
N SER A 15 -7.08 -9.73 -2.34
CA SER A 15 -7.39 -10.65 -1.24
C SER A 15 -7.25 -9.96 0.12
N ILE A 16 -6.20 -9.16 0.30
CA ILE A 16 -5.99 -8.40 1.53
C ILE A 16 -7.13 -7.42 1.77
N GLY A 17 -7.55 -6.70 0.72
CA GLY A 17 -8.65 -5.75 0.82
C GLY A 17 -9.96 -6.40 1.23
N GLN A 18 -10.21 -7.61 0.75
CA GLN A 18 -11.44 -8.34 1.05
C GLN A 18 -11.53 -8.77 2.52
N LYS A 19 -10.44 -8.75 3.25
CA LYS A 19 -10.42 -9.09 4.68
C LYS A 19 -10.89 -7.95 5.57
N SER A 20 -11.09 -6.78 5.01
CA SER A 20 -11.60 -5.64 5.75
C SER A 20 -13.08 -5.87 6.07
N LYS A 21 -13.45 -5.78 7.36
CA LYS A 21 -14.82 -6.09 7.79
C LYS A 21 -15.71 -4.87 7.85
N CYS A 22 -15.19 -3.76 8.35
CA CYS A 22 -15.97 -2.54 8.61
C CYS A 22 -15.62 -1.42 7.65
N ASP A 23 -14.61 -1.59 6.84
CA ASP A 23 -14.07 -0.56 5.94
C ASP A 23 -14.24 -0.95 4.48
N LEU A 24 -14.02 0.00 3.58
CA LEU A 24 -14.01 -0.29 2.16
C LEU A 24 -12.94 -1.35 1.85
N PRO A 25 -13.23 -2.30 0.94
CA PRO A 25 -12.32 -3.41 0.66
C PRO A 25 -11.14 -3.01 -0.23
N VAL A 26 -10.34 -2.06 0.22
CA VAL A 26 -9.15 -1.60 -0.48
C VAL A 26 -7.93 -2.30 0.09
N GLY A 27 -7.15 -2.94 -0.79
CA GLY A 27 -5.89 -3.56 -0.40
C GLY A 27 -4.72 -2.81 -1.01
N CYS A 28 -3.62 -2.71 -0.26
CA CYS A 28 -2.41 -2.05 -0.69
C CYS A 28 -1.19 -2.87 -0.29
N ILE A 29 -0.25 -3.05 -1.23
CA ILE A 29 1.01 -3.75 -0.98
C ILE A 29 2.15 -2.85 -1.46
N ILE A 30 3.20 -2.74 -0.65
CA ILE A 30 4.44 -2.06 -1.04
C ILE A 30 5.52 -3.12 -1.15
N VAL A 31 6.22 -3.12 -2.28
CA VAL A 31 7.34 -4.04 -2.54
C VAL A 31 8.61 -3.24 -2.79
N ASP A 32 9.77 -3.89 -2.58
CA ASP A 32 11.07 -3.30 -2.90
C ASP A 32 11.40 -3.47 -4.38
N GLU A 33 12.60 -3.08 -4.79
CA GLU A 33 13.04 -3.16 -6.19
C GLU A 33 13.11 -4.60 -6.71
N ASN A 34 13.18 -5.59 -5.83
CA ASN A 34 13.21 -7.01 -6.17
C ASN A 34 11.85 -7.68 -6.04
N ASN A 35 10.78 -6.88 -5.88
CA ASN A 35 9.40 -7.33 -5.70
C ASN A 35 9.16 -8.14 -4.41
N ASN A 36 10.02 -7.94 -3.42
CA ASN A 36 9.78 -8.49 -2.08
C ASN A 36 8.77 -7.61 -1.35
N ILE A 37 7.76 -8.21 -0.73
CA ILE A 37 6.74 -7.48 0.02
C ILE A 37 7.35 -6.89 1.29
N ILE A 38 7.28 -5.55 1.40
CA ILE A 38 7.77 -4.82 2.57
C ILE A 38 6.63 -4.58 3.55
N ALA A 39 5.47 -4.20 3.03
CA ALA A 39 4.31 -3.88 3.84
C ALA A 39 3.02 -4.14 3.07
N TYR A 40 1.95 -4.42 3.79
CA TYR A 40 0.62 -4.52 3.22
C TYR A 40 -0.40 -4.01 4.22
N ALA A 41 -1.53 -3.55 3.71
CA ALA A 41 -2.58 -2.99 4.54
C ALA A 41 -3.93 -2.98 3.85
N THR A 42 -4.97 -2.86 4.65
CA THR A 42 -6.32 -2.55 4.20
C THR A 42 -6.70 -1.17 4.72
N ASN A 43 -7.82 -0.64 4.25
CA ASN A 43 -8.39 0.59 4.78
C ASN A 43 -8.77 0.38 6.25
N GLU A 44 -8.35 1.29 7.14
CA GLU A 44 -8.61 1.22 8.57
C GLU A 44 -9.27 2.48 9.12
N VAL A 45 -9.93 3.26 8.27
CA VAL A 45 -10.59 4.50 8.69
C VAL A 45 -11.60 4.25 9.80
N GLU A 46 -12.51 3.31 9.62
CA GLU A 46 -13.54 3.00 10.61
C GLU A 46 -12.94 2.27 11.80
N LYS A 47 -12.04 1.31 11.55
CA LYS A 47 -11.39 0.54 12.60
C LYS A 47 -10.67 1.43 13.62
N ASN A 48 -9.98 2.46 13.14
CA ASN A 48 -9.16 3.34 13.98
C ASN A 48 -9.83 4.69 14.26
N SER A 49 -11.05 4.92 13.76
CA SER A 49 -11.73 6.21 13.85
C SER A 49 -10.83 7.35 13.40
N ASN A 50 -10.12 7.15 12.28
CA ASN A 50 -9.13 8.08 11.79
C ASN A 50 -9.21 8.19 10.28
N ILE A 51 -9.62 9.35 9.78
CA ILE A 51 -9.84 9.59 8.35
C ILE A 51 -8.58 9.46 7.51
N THR A 52 -7.38 9.49 8.12
CA THR A 52 -6.13 9.33 7.38
C THR A 52 -5.72 7.87 7.21
N CYS A 53 -6.43 6.92 7.81
CA CYS A 53 -6.06 5.50 7.78
C CYS A 53 -6.55 4.78 6.52
N HIS A 54 -6.37 5.39 5.34
CA HIS A 54 -6.54 4.72 4.07
C HIS A 54 -5.47 3.63 3.93
N ALA A 55 -5.76 2.59 3.14
CA ALA A 55 -4.84 1.47 2.97
C ALA A 55 -3.43 1.94 2.58
N GLU A 56 -3.33 2.90 1.67
CA GLU A 56 -2.06 3.44 1.19
C GLU A 56 -1.29 4.12 2.32
N MET A 57 -1.97 4.93 3.13
CA MET A 57 -1.35 5.62 4.27
C MET A 57 -0.85 4.63 5.30
N VAL A 58 -1.65 3.62 5.62
CA VAL A 58 -1.28 2.57 6.57
C VAL A 58 -0.07 1.80 6.05
N ALA A 59 -0.08 1.42 4.77
CA ALA A 59 1.02 0.67 4.16
C ALA A 59 2.32 1.49 4.14
N ILE A 60 2.24 2.78 3.75
CA ILE A 60 3.42 3.67 3.75
C ILE A 60 4.02 3.75 5.15
N ASN A 61 3.20 4.00 6.17
CA ASN A 61 3.70 4.10 7.54
C ASN A 61 4.35 2.81 8.02
N LYS A 62 3.76 1.65 7.69
CA LYS A 62 4.36 0.35 8.02
C LYS A 62 5.69 0.14 7.31
N ALA A 63 5.77 0.51 6.03
CA ALA A 63 6.99 0.35 5.25
C ALA A 63 8.12 1.24 5.79
N LEU A 64 7.84 2.50 6.05
CA LEU A 64 8.83 3.43 6.61
C LEU A 64 9.35 2.95 7.95
N LYS A 65 8.46 2.45 8.79
CA LYS A 65 8.82 1.93 10.11
C LYS A 65 9.68 0.67 9.99
N LYS A 66 9.31 -0.24 9.08
CA LYS A 66 10.06 -1.49 8.86
C LYS A 66 11.47 -1.22 8.35
N LEU A 67 11.60 -0.32 7.37
CA LEU A 67 12.88 0.01 6.78
C LEU A 67 13.68 1.04 7.59
N LYS A 68 13.07 1.62 8.63
CA LYS A 68 13.67 2.66 9.47
C LYS A 68 14.20 3.81 8.62
N THR A 69 13.39 4.25 7.66
CA THR A 69 13.77 5.29 6.71
C THR A 69 12.65 6.30 6.56
N LYS A 70 12.99 7.46 6.01
CA LYS A 70 12.06 8.56 5.74
C LYS A 70 11.46 8.45 4.33
N TYR A 71 12.13 7.73 3.43
CA TYR A 71 11.73 7.63 2.03
C TYR A 71 11.70 6.19 1.56
N LEU A 72 10.82 5.92 0.59
CA LEU A 72 10.64 4.60 0.00
C LEU A 72 11.19 4.56 -1.43
N ASN A 73 12.46 4.98 -1.58
CA ASN A 73 13.14 4.96 -2.88
C ASN A 73 13.15 3.54 -3.44
N LYS A 74 12.92 3.42 -4.74
CA LYS A 74 12.93 2.15 -5.48
C LYS A 74 11.83 1.18 -5.06
N CYS A 75 10.88 1.62 -4.24
CA CYS A 75 9.73 0.81 -3.89
C CYS A 75 8.59 1.03 -4.88
N LYS A 76 7.70 0.06 -4.96
CA LYS A 76 6.51 0.11 -5.80
C LYS A 76 5.29 -0.15 -4.95
N MET A 77 4.18 0.48 -5.29
CA MET A 77 2.91 0.30 -4.60
C MET A 77 1.89 -0.36 -5.53
N PHE A 78 1.22 -1.38 -5.01
CA PHE A 78 0.09 -2.01 -5.68
C PHE A 78 -1.15 -1.75 -4.83
N VAL A 79 -2.15 -1.11 -5.42
CA VAL A 79 -3.38 -0.73 -4.72
C VAL A 79 -4.58 -1.04 -5.59
N THR A 80 -5.69 -1.46 -4.98
CA THR A 80 -6.85 -1.94 -5.71
C THR A 80 -7.81 -0.83 -6.14
N LEU A 81 -7.64 0.38 -5.60
CA LEU A 81 -8.38 1.57 -6.04
C LEU A 81 -7.39 2.69 -6.25
N GLU A 82 -7.72 3.60 -7.20
CA GLU A 82 -6.89 4.77 -7.47
C GLU A 82 -6.76 5.62 -6.20
N PRO A 83 -5.53 6.04 -5.83
CA PRO A 83 -5.34 6.84 -4.62
C PRO A 83 -6.10 8.16 -4.64
N CYS A 84 -6.67 8.54 -3.50
CA CYS A 84 -7.27 9.86 -3.32
C CYS A 84 -6.15 10.93 -3.30
N PRO A 85 -6.50 12.24 -3.36
CA PRO A 85 -5.47 13.29 -3.34
C PRO A 85 -4.53 13.22 -2.14
N MET A 86 -5.02 12.90 -0.95
CA MET A 86 -4.18 12.75 0.24
C MET A 86 -3.14 11.65 0.04
N CYS A 87 -3.58 10.48 -0.41
CA CYS A 87 -2.69 9.33 -0.62
C CYS A 87 -1.74 9.57 -1.79
N ALA A 88 -2.21 10.22 -2.86
CA ALA A 88 -1.36 10.55 -4.00
C ALA A 88 -0.20 11.46 -3.58
N TRP A 89 -0.45 12.48 -2.78
CA TRP A 89 0.60 13.34 -2.26
C TRP A 89 1.54 12.59 -1.32
N ALA A 90 1.00 11.69 -0.46
CA ALA A 90 1.82 10.88 0.42
C ALA A 90 2.77 9.98 -0.38
N VAL A 91 2.29 9.40 -1.48
CA VAL A 91 3.12 8.59 -2.38
C VAL A 91 4.27 9.43 -2.95
N ILE A 92 3.95 10.63 -3.44
CA ILE A 92 4.97 11.54 -4.00
C ILE A 92 5.99 11.92 -2.94
N LEU A 93 5.53 12.34 -1.75
CA LEU A 93 6.40 12.78 -0.68
C LEU A 93 7.28 11.66 -0.12
N SER A 94 6.79 10.41 -0.15
CA SER A 94 7.55 9.25 0.30
C SER A 94 8.54 8.75 -0.75
N ARG A 95 8.51 9.31 -1.96
CA ARG A 95 9.39 8.97 -3.06
C ARG A 95 9.24 7.52 -3.57
N ILE A 96 8.01 7.00 -3.53
CA ILE A 96 7.70 5.72 -4.17
C ILE A 96 7.86 5.88 -5.68
N ASP A 97 8.56 4.93 -6.31
CA ASP A 97 8.88 5.00 -7.74
C ASP A 97 7.66 4.83 -8.64
N THR A 98 6.83 3.84 -8.31
CA THR A 98 5.74 3.41 -9.20
C THR A 98 4.54 2.99 -8.34
N VAL A 99 3.37 3.34 -8.83
CA VAL A 99 2.11 2.95 -8.18
C VAL A 99 1.28 2.05 -9.09
#